data_b9405b4e1a3cbc6b24aa33299ea9d315
#
_entry.id   b9405b4e1a3cbc6b24aa33299ea9d315
#
_cell.length_a   1.000
_cell.length_b   1.000
_cell.length_c   1.000
_cell.angle_alpha   90.00
_cell.angle_beta   90.00
_cell.angle_gamma   90.00
#
_symmetry.space_group_name_H-M   'P 1'
#
loop_
_entity.id
_entity.type
_entity.pdbx_description
1 polymer ?
#
loop_
_entity_poly.entity_id
_entity_poly.type
_entity_poly.pdbx_seq_one_letter_code
_entity_poly.pdbx_strand_id
1 'polypeptide(L)'
;MKSAVIPTMRYQDAPRMIDWLCEAFGFTRHLVVPGDHGTIEHAQLSLGGGMIMLGSWRDDRWGKLVKTARQAGTLTQAAYVVVPDVDAHYARAKAAGAEIVDDIEDKDYGGRGYAARDPEGQLWSIGSYDPGA
;
A
#
# COMPACT_ATOMS: atom_id res chain seq x y z
N MET A 1 -9.49 20.70 -13.12
CA MET A 1 -9.05 19.61 -12.23
C MET A 1 -9.28 18.26 -12.91
N LYS A 2 -8.28 17.42 -12.91
CA LYS A 2 -8.41 16.05 -13.42
C LYS A 2 -8.98 15.15 -12.33
N SER A 3 -9.89 14.26 -12.70
CA SER A 3 -10.38 13.24 -11.80
C SER A 3 -9.30 12.17 -11.55
N ALA A 4 -9.27 11.63 -10.33
CA ALA A 4 -8.35 10.57 -9.97
C ALA A 4 -9.02 9.66 -8.94
N VAL A 5 -8.59 8.41 -8.91
CA VAL A 5 -9.01 7.43 -7.90
C VAL A 5 -7.81 7.17 -6.99
N ILE A 6 -7.97 7.41 -5.70
CA ILE A 6 -6.90 7.27 -4.72
C ILE A 6 -7.35 6.28 -3.65
N PRO A 7 -6.69 5.11 -3.55
CA PRO A 7 -6.98 4.16 -2.46
C PRO A 7 -6.73 4.80 -1.10
N THR A 8 -7.62 4.53 -0.16
CA THR A 8 -7.45 4.94 1.23
C THR A 8 -7.50 3.72 2.14
N MET A 9 -6.73 3.76 3.20
CA MET A 9 -6.65 2.65 4.14
C MET A 9 -6.35 3.13 5.55
N ARG A 10 -6.65 2.28 6.52
CA ARG A 10 -6.36 2.55 7.92
C ARG A 10 -5.42 1.49 8.46
N TYR A 11 -4.48 1.93 9.29
CA TYR A 11 -3.52 1.06 9.96
C TYR A 11 -3.60 1.24 11.46
N GLN A 12 -3.25 0.22 12.21
CA GLN A 12 -3.15 0.32 13.66
C GLN A 12 -1.91 1.11 14.07
N ASP A 13 -0.78 0.82 13.41
CA ASP A 13 0.47 1.55 13.61
C ASP A 13 0.83 2.31 12.33
N ALA A 14 0.10 3.38 12.06
CA ALA A 14 0.29 4.16 10.84
C ALA A 14 1.68 4.80 10.73
N PRO A 15 2.30 5.34 11.80
CA PRO A 15 3.67 5.87 11.69
C PRO A 15 4.66 4.82 11.19
N ARG A 16 4.63 3.63 11.76
CA ARG A 16 5.49 2.51 11.32
C ARG A 16 5.19 2.11 9.89
N MET A 17 3.93 2.06 9.52
CA MET A 17 3.53 1.66 8.18
C MET A 17 3.93 2.65 7.11
N ILE A 18 3.93 3.94 7.41
CA ILE A 18 4.46 4.97 6.51
C ILE A 18 5.94 4.68 6.22
N ASP A 19 6.74 4.47 7.27
CA ASP A 19 8.16 4.15 7.11
C ASP A 19 8.36 2.88 6.29
N TRP A 20 7.59 1.83 6.60
CA TRP A 20 7.70 0.56 5.92
C TRP A 20 7.33 0.65 4.43
N LEU A 21 6.23 1.33 4.11
CA LEU A 21 5.79 1.51 2.72
C LEU A 21 6.82 2.29 1.89
N CYS A 22 7.47 3.28 2.49
CA CYS A 22 8.54 4.02 1.84
C CYS A 22 9.77 3.14 1.63
N GLU A 23 10.17 2.36 2.64
CA GLU A 23 11.34 1.49 2.56
C GLU A 23 11.11 0.30 1.62
N ALA A 24 10.00 -0.41 1.80
CA ALA A 24 9.74 -1.67 1.10
C ALA A 24 9.26 -1.47 -0.33
N PHE A 25 8.34 -0.54 -0.55
CA PHE A 25 7.68 -0.35 -1.85
C PHE A 25 8.14 0.89 -2.61
N GLY A 26 8.91 1.77 -1.98
CA GLY A 26 9.44 2.94 -2.67
C GLY A 26 8.50 4.14 -2.71
N PHE A 27 7.47 4.16 -1.86
CA PHE A 27 6.64 5.35 -1.72
C PHE A 27 7.43 6.53 -1.19
N THR A 28 6.98 7.73 -1.52
CA THR A 28 7.54 8.99 -1.03
C THR A 28 6.46 9.71 -0.22
N ARG A 29 6.86 10.27 0.92
CA ARG A 29 5.95 11.10 1.72
C ARG A 29 5.62 12.37 0.95
N HIS A 30 4.33 12.58 0.69
CA HIS A 30 3.83 13.80 0.06
C HIS A 30 3.30 14.76 1.14
N LEU A 31 2.54 14.22 2.09
CA LEU A 31 2.00 14.98 3.21
C LEU A 31 1.82 14.02 4.38
N VAL A 32 2.20 14.44 5.57
CA VAL A 32 1.95 13.68 6.81
C VAL A 32 1.44 14.67 7.86
N VAL A 33 0.22 14.42 8.32
CA VAL A 33 -0.43 15.22 9.38
C VAL A 33 -0.49 14.37 10.65
N PRO A 34 0.32 14.67 11.66
CA PRO A 34 0.27 13.92 12.91
C PRO A 34 -1.04 14.16 13.67
N GLY A 35 -1.48 13.13 14.36
CA GLY A 35 -2.59 13.20 15.29
C GLY A 35 -2.12 13.15 16.73
N ASP A 36 -3.06 12.96 17.65
CA ASP A 36 -2.76 12.87 19.08
C ASP A 36 -2.10 11.53 19.42
N HIS A 37 -1.27 11.56 20.47
CA HIS A 37 -0.69 10.33 21.07
C HIS A 37 0.11 9.47 20.09
N GLY A 38 0.87 10.11 19.18
CA GLY A 38 1.71 9.38 18.22
C GLY A 38 0.96 8.76 17.08
N THR A 39 -0.29 9.13 16.85
CA THR A 39 -1.09 8.66 15.72
C THR A 39 -0.85 9.52 14.49
N ILE A 40 -1.40 9.05 13.36
CA ILE A 40 -1.43 9.82 12.10
C ILE A 40 -2.89 10.19 11.81
N GLU A 41 -3.16 11.47 11.74
CA GLU A 41 -4.47 11.99 11.37
C GLU A 41 -4.73 11.69 9.88
N HIS A 42 -3.75 12.00 9.04
CA HIS A 42 -3.85 11.85 7.60
C HIS A 42 -2.45 11.81 6.98
N ALA A 43 -2.24 10.93 6.01
CA ALA A 43 -1.01 10.90 5.24
C ALA A 43 -1.30 10.65 3.77
N GLN A 44 -0.47 11.20 2.92
CA GLN A 44 -0.47 11.01 1.47
C GLN A 44 0.91 10.53 1.06
N LEU A 45 0.96 9.37 0.44
CA LEU A 45 2.20 8.80 -0.08
C LEU A 45 2.08 8.67 -1.59
N SER A 46 3.12 9.06 -2.30
CA SER A 46 3.14 9.03 -3.76
C SER A 46 4.12 7.99 -4.28
N LEU A 47 3.82 7.45 -5.47
CA LEU A 47 4.71 6.57 -6.20
C LEU A 47 4.48 6.81 -7.69
N GLY A 48 5.47 7.40 -8.39
CA GLY A 48 5.27 7.82 -9.76
C GLY A 48 4.09 8.76 -9.88
N GLY A 49 3.16 8.48 -10.79
CA GLY A 49 1.93 9.26 -10.97
C GLY A 49 0.78 8.85 -10.05
N GLY A 50 0.99 7.88 -9.15
CA GLY A 50 -0.03 7.38 -8.24
C GLY A 50 0.10 7.90 -6.82
N MET A 51 -0.95 7.70 -6.04
CA MET A 51 -0.99 8.14 -4.65
C MET A 51 -1.89 7.22 -3.84
N ILE A 52 -1.57 7.05 -2.57
CA ILE A 52 -2.45 6.47 -1.57
C ILE A 52 -2.62 7.46 -0.43
N MET A 53 -3.71 7.33 0.30
CA MET A 53 -3.94 8.06 1.55
C MET A 53 -4.15 7.07 2.67
N LEU A 54 -3.68 7.42 3.86
CA LEU A 54 -3.85 6.56 5.02
C LEU A 54 -3.90 7.36 6.31
N GLY A 55 -4.29 6.72 7.37
CA GLY A 55 -4.27 7.27 8.71
C GLY A 55 -4.40 6.16 9.74
N SER A 56 -4.24 6.53 11.00
CA SER A 56 -4.46 5.61 12.11
C SER A 56 -5.94 5.28 12.23
N TRP A 57 -6.24 4.01 12.46
CA TRP A 57 -7.61 3.61 12.72
C TRP A 57 -8.08 4.18 14.06
N ARG A 58 -9.31 4.67 14.09
CA ARG A 58 -9.96 5.19 15.28
C ARG A 58 -11.37 4.64 15.38
N ASP A 59 -11.85 4.47 16.61
CA ASP A 59 -13.21 4.05 16.86
C ASP A 59 -14.15 5.28 16.76
N ASP A 60 -14.33 5.76 15.55
CA ASP A 60 -15.20 6.87 15.23
C ASP A 60 -16.17 6.47 14.14
N ARG A 61 -16.88 7.44 13.57
CA ARG A 61 -17.88 7.19 12.51
C ARG A 61 -17.25 6.47 11.31
N TRP A 62 -16.07 6.92 10.85
CA TRP A 62 -15.38 6.29 9.72
C TRP A 62 -14.84 4.91 10.10
N GLY A 63 -14.31 4.77 11.29
CA GLY A 63 -13.77 3.50 11.79
C GLY A 63 -14.83 2.40 11.93
N LYS A 64 -16.10 2.76 12.01
CA LYS A 64 -17.21 1.78 11.99
C LYS A 64 -17.48 1.27 10.59
N LEU A 65 -17.14 2.04 9.57
CA LEU A 65 -17.33 1.67 8.16
C LEU A 65 -16.09 0.99 7.58
N VAL A 66 -14.90 1.36 8.03
CA VAL A 66 -13.61 0.89 7.50
C VAL A 66 -12.77 0.34 8.64
N LYS A 67 -12.40 -0.92 8.55
CA LYS A 67 -11.54 -1.59 9.50
C LYS A 67 -10.11 -1.68 8.96
N THR A 68 -9.15 -1.96 9.84
CA THR A 68 -7.83 -2.37 9.38
C THR A 68 -7.90 -3.78 8.80
N ALA A 69 -6.92 -4.15 7.99
CA ALA A 69 -6.84 -5.50 7.43
C ALA A 69 -6.81 -6.56 8.53
N ARG A 70 -6.08 -6.30 9.62
CA ARG A 70 -5.97 -7.22 10.75
C ARG A 70 -7.31 -7.43 11.46
N GLN A 71 -8.07 -6.35 11.68
CA GLN A 71 -9.39 -6.43 12.31
C GLN A 71 -10.39 -7.21 11.44
N ALA A 72 -10.34 -6.97 10.12
CA ALA A 72 -11.26 -7.62 9.19
C ALA A 72 -10.94 -9.09 8.94
N GLY A 73 -9.66 -9.45 8.99
CA GLY A 73 -9.20 -10.82 8.75
C GLY A 73 -9.13 -11.21 7.28
N THR A 74 -9.80 -10.48 6.41
CA THR A 74 -9.76 -10.65 4.97
C THR A 74 -10.02 -9.31 4.29
N LEU A 75 -9.75 -9.24 2.99
CA LEU A 75 -9.89 -7.99 2.23
C LEU A 75 -10.84 -8.19 1.06
N THR A 76 -11.48 -7.09 0.67
CA THR A 76 -12.38 -7.06 -0.49
C THR A 76 -11.75 -6.34 -1.68
N GLN A 77 -10.69 -5.59 -1.46
CA GLN A 77 -9.97 -4.84 -2.50
C GLN A 77 -8.48 -4.82 -2.19
N ALA A 78 -7.67 -4.67 -3.24
CA ALA A 78 -6.24 -4.47 -3.12
C ALA A 78 -5.79 -3.45 -4.18
N ALA A 79 -4.76 -2.68 -3.87
CA ALA A 79 -4.16 -1.79 -4.85
C ALA A 79 -3.22 -2.59 -5.76
N TYR A 80 -3.25 -2.26 -7.05
CA TYR A 80 -2.25 -2.72 -8.01
C TYR A 80 -1.27 -1.59 -8.26
N VAL A 81 0.01 -1.86 -8.09
CA VAL A 81 1.08 -0.88 -8.22
C VAL A 81 1.90 -1.21 -9.47
N VAL A 82 2.01 -0.25 -10.39
CA VAL A 82 2.83 -0.40 -11.58
C VAL A 82 4.24 0.07 -11.28
N VAL A 83 5.24 -0.79 -11.52
CA VAL A 83 6.65 -0.46 -11.34
C VAL A 83 7.45 -0.89 -12.57
N PRO A 84 8.48 -0.12 -12.97
CA PRO A 84 9.26 -0.46 -14.17
C PRO A 84 10.18 -1.67 -13.98
N ASP A 85 10.74 -1.87 -12.79
CA ASP A 85 11.65 -2.98 -12.47
C ASP A 85 11.05 -3.82 -11.35
N VAL A 86 10.26 -4.81 -11.73
CA VAL A 86 9.53 -5.66 -10.77
C VAL A 86 10.48 -6.52 -9.97
N ASP A 87 11.53 -7.04 -10.58
CA ASP A 87 12.49 -7.91 -9.88
C ASP A 87 13.21 -7.15 -8.77
N ALA A 88 13.65 -5.92 -9.03
CA ALA A 88 14.26 -5.07 -8.00
C ALA A 88 13.26 -4.71 -6.90
N HIS A 89 12.02 -4.41 -7.26
CA HIS A 89 10.96 -4.10 -6.31
C HIS A 89 10.64 -5.30 -5.41
N TYR A 90 10.55 -6.48 -6.01
CA TYR A 90 10.32 -7.74 -5.29
C TYR A 90 11.44 -8.01 -4.28
N ALA A 91 12.69 -7.89 -4.69
CA ALA A 91 13.83 -8.12 -3.82
C ALA A 91 13.84 -7.13 -2.63
N ARG A 92 13.54 -5.87 -2.90
CA ARG A 92 13.46 -4.81 -1.89
C ARG A 92 12.33 -5.06 -0.89
N ALA A 93 11.15 -5.40 -1.37
CA ALA A 93 9.99 -5.69 -0.53
C ALA A 93 10.24 -6.90 0.36
N LYS A 94 10.80 -7.96 -0.21
CA LYS A 94 11.13 -9.19 0.50
C LYS A 94 12.17 -8.94 1.60
N ALA A 95 13.20 -8.17 1.31
CA ALA A 95 14.24 -7.80 2.28
C ALA A 95 13.66 -6.97 3.43
N ALA A 96 12.63 -6.17 3.19
CA ALA A 96 11.97 -5.36 4.20
C ALA A 96 10.89 -6.13 4.99
N GLY A 97 10.69 -7.40 4.70
CA GLY A 97 9.79 -8.26 5.47
C GLY A 97 8.38 -8.40 4.89
N ALA A 98 8.15 -8.07 3.62
CA ALA A 98 6.88 -8.34 2.96
C ALA A 98 6.60 -9.84 2.92
N GLU A 99 5.37 -10.23 3.20
CA GLU A 99 4.92 -11.62 3.08
C GLU A 99 4.52 -11.87 1.63
N ILE A 100 5.34 -12.60 0.88
CA ILE A 100 5.03 -12.93 -0.50
C ILE A 100 3.91 -13.98 -0.51
N VAL A 101 2.78 -13.63 -1.09
CA VAL A 101 1.60 -14.52 -1.17
C VAL A 101 1.37 -15.08 -2.56
N ASP A 102 1.92 -14.43 -3.58
CA ASP A 102 1.90 -14.89 -4.96
C ASP A 102 3.28 -14.56 -5.53
N ASP A 103 4.07 -15.61 -5.82
CA ASP A 103 5.47 -15.41 -6.18
C ASP A 103 5.62 -14.70 -7.52
N ILE A 104 6.80 -14.08 -7.71
CA ILE A 104 7.08 -13.32 -8.92
C ILE A 104 7.12 -14.25 -10.13
N GLU A 105 6.40 -13.86 -11.18
CA GLU A 105 6.31 -14.64 -12.42
C GLU A 105 5.92 -13.75 -13.60
N ASP A 106 6.18 -14.24 -14.79
CA ASP A 106 5.66 -13.63 -16.00
C ASP A 106 4.16 -13.87 -16.10
N LYS A 107 3.42 -12.83 -16.47
CA LYS A 107 1.97 -12.90 -16.58
C LYS A 107 1.55 -13.13 -18.03
N ASP A 108 0.52 -13.93 -18.24
CA ASP A 108 0.01 -14.23 -19.57
C ASP A 108 -0.61 -13.01 -20.28
N TYR A 109 -1.08 -12.03 -19.51
CA TYR A 109 -1.62 -10.78 -20.04
C TYR A 109 -0.55 -9.71 -20.29
N GLY A 110 0.71 -10.02 -20.03
CA GLY A 110 1.84 -9.10 -20.25
C GLY A 110 2.52 -8.70 -18.95
N GLY A 111 3.83 -8.45 -19.07
CA GLY A 111 4.64 -8.05 -17.94
C GLY A 111 4.90 -9.15 -16.94
N ARG A 112 5.40 -8.75 -15.79
CA ARG A 112 5.82 -9.62 -14.70
C ARG A 112 5.29 -9.05 -13.40
N GLY A 113 4.93 -9.88 -12.43
CA GLY A 113 4.33 -9.36 -11.21
C GLY A 113 4.37 -10.34 -10.04
N TYR A 114 4.02 -9.84 -8.88
CA TYR A 114 3.90 -10.60 -7.63
C TYR A 114 2.86 -9.95 -6.72
N ALA A 115 2.48 -10.63 -5.66
CA ALA A 115 1.61 -10.07 -4.63
C ALA A 115 2.18 -10.32 -3.24
N ALA A 116 1.95 -9.39 -2.34
CA ALA A 116 2.49 -9.44 -0.98
C ALA A 116 1.55 -8.80 0.02
N ARG A 117 1.64 -9.24 1.28
CA ARG A 117 1.04 -8.53 2.40
C ARG A 117 2.08 -7.68 3.11
N ASP A 118 1.65 -6.50 3.51
CA ASP A 118 2.46 -5.66 4.38
C ASP A 118 2.40 -6.16 5.84
N PRO A 119 3.18 -5.57 6.78
CA PRO A 119 3.21 -6.05 8.15
C PRO A 119 1.87 -6.04 8.89
N GLU A 120 0.89 -5.29 8.42
CA GLU A 120 -0.45 -5.29 9.02
C GLU A 120 -1.46 -6.12 8.23
N GLY A 121 -1.01 -6.86 7.20
CA GLY A 121 -1.86 -7.76 6.45
C GLY A 121 -2.58 -7.16 5.26
N GLN A 122 -2.34 -5.88 4.96
CA GLN A 122 -2.90 -5.26 3.75
C GLN A 122 -2.27 -5.89 2.52
N LEU A 123 -3.10 -6.24 1.54
CA LEU A 123 -2.66 -6.92 0.33
C LEU A 123 -2.31 -5.91 -0.76
N TRP A 124 -1.20 -6.19 -1.47
CA TRP A 124 -0.69 -5.38 -2.58
C TRP A 124 -0.37 -6.30 -3.75
N SER A 125 -0.78 -5.91 -4.94
CA SER A 125 -0.37 -6.54 -6.19
C SER A 125 0.57 -5.59 -6.93
N ILE A 126 1.71 -6.08 -7.35
CA ILE A 126 2.77 -5.26 -7.95
C ILE A 126 3.19 -5.87 -9.28
N GLY A 127 3.29 -5.07 -10.32
CA GLY A 127 3.67 -5.57 -11.61
C GLY A 127 4.16 -4.51 -12.57
N SER A 128 4.72 -4.96 -13.69
CA SER A 128 5.16 -4.07 -14.77
C SER A 128 4.08 -3.84 -15.83
N TYR A 129 2.99 -4.63 -15.82
CA TYR A 129 1.89 -4.39 -16.73
C TYR A 129 1.23 -3.05 -16.42
N ASP A 130 1.15 -2.17 -17.41
CA ASP A 130 0.52 -0.86 -17.27
C ASP A 130 -0.69 -0.79 -18.21
N PRO A 131 -1.91 -0.90 -17.66
CA PRO A 131 -3.13 -0.83 -18.47
C PRO A 131 -3.37 0.53 -19.11
N GLY A 132 -2.68 1.58 -18.63
CA GLY A 132 -2.77 2.93 -19.16
C GLY A 132 -1.73 3.28 -20.21
N ALA A 133 -0.85 2.34 -20.52
CA ALA A 133 0.22 2.58 -21.50
C ALA A 133 -0.26 2.37 -22.93
#